data_ff5f206d89e7f366a288d0041b0d9d08
#
_entry.id   ff5f206d89e7f366a288d0041b0d9d08
#
_cell.length_a   1.000
_cell.length_b   1.000
_cell.length_c   1.000
_cell.angle_alpha   90.00
_cell.angle_beta   90.00
_cell.angle_gamma   90.00
#
_symmetry.space_group_name_H-M   'P 1'
#
loop_
_entity.id
_entity.type
_entity.pdbx_description
1 polymer ?
#
loop_
_entity_poly.entity_id
_entity_poly.type
_entity_poly.pdbx_seq_one_letter_code
_entity_poly.pdbx_strand_id
1 'polypeptide(L)'
;MEYLASFMRYEIKYMLSTDQKQRLLDIMKDYMRPDEFGHTEIRNIYYDTPDFRLVRRSREKPVYKEKLRVRSYGKPRAGGKVFVELKKKYRSVVYKRRTAMPLEDALGLVSGDLRRAGDSQIEKEIGSFIRFYRTLRPAAYLSYERDSFFGKDDGDLRITFDEKILARTYDISLDSDLGGEELLGPGTVLMEVKCGGAMPLWLVRYLSREHIYQTSFSKYGEAYEKLIFNCELGRKKYA
;
A
#
# COMPACT_ATOMS: atom_id res chain seq x y z
N MET A 1 -3.00 14.85 28.56
CA MET A 1 -3.23 14.44 27.17
C MET A 1 -2.07 14.96 26.35
N GLU A 2 -1.11 14.12 26.04
CA GLU A 2 -0.03 14.51 25.16
C GLU A 2 -0.55 14.59 23.73
N TYR A 3 -0.47 15.77 23.16
CA TYR A 3 -0.64 15.95 21.72
C TYR A 3 0.46 15.18 21.01
N LEU A 4 0.12 14.06 20.39
CA LEU A 4 1.01 13.38 19.46
C LEU A 4 1.32 14.36 18.33
N ALA A 5 2.49 14.99 18.43
CA ALA A 5 3.02 15.82 17.37
C ALA A 5 3.01 15.00 16.08
N SER A 6 2.65 15.64 14.96
CA SER A 6 2.64 15.05 13.63
C SER A 6 4.05 14.56 13.30
N PHE A 7 4.34 13.29 13.54
CA PHE A 7 5.64 12.70 13.21
C PHE A 7 5.80 12.64 11.70
N MET A 8 6.74 13.40 11.16
CA MET A 8 7.19 13.26 9.79
C MET A 8 7.96 11.94 9.69
N ARG A 9 7.30 10.88 9.25
CA ARG A 9 7.97 9.60 8.97
C ARG A 9 8.41 9.56 7.52
N TYR A 10 9.68 9.30 7.31
CA TYR A 10 10.21 9.01 5.98
C TYR A 10 9.85 7.58 5.60
N GLU A 11 9.31 7.41 4.39
CA GLU A 11 9.03 6.10 3.79
C GLU A 11 9.92 5.98 2.55
N ILE A 12 10.95 5.16 2.64
CA ILE A 12 11.94 4.96 1.58
C ILE A 12 11.80 3.52 1.08
N LYS A 13 11.95 3.35 -0.23
CA LYS A 13 11.75 2.05 -0.89
C LYS A 13 13.01 1.60 -1.60
N TYR A 14 13.20 0.29 -1.60
CA TYR A 14 14.32 -0.38 -2.24
C TYR A 14 13.84 -1.64 -2.93
N MET A 15 14.49 -2.01 -4.04
CA MET A 15 14.33 -3.33 -4.66
C MET A 15 15.53 -4.18 -4.28
N LEU A 16 15.28 -5.37 -3.76
CA LEU A 16 16.28 -6.35 -3.38
C LEU A 16 16.08 -7.63 -4.17
N SER A 17 17.15 -8.37 -4.39
CA SER A 17 17.04 -9.80 -4.72
C SER A 17 16.68 -10.60 -3.45
N THR A 18 16.19 -11.81 -3.64
CA THR A 18 15.95 -12.77 -2.54
C THR A 18 17.20 -12.98 -1.70
N ASP A 19 18.37 -13.11 -2.34
CA ASP A 19 19.66 -13.30 -1.65
C ASP A 19 20.06 -12.08 -0.83
N GLN A 20 19.83 -10.88 -1.36
CA GLN A 20 20.06 -9.63 -0.62
C GLN A 20 19.11 -9.53 0.58
N LYS A 21 17.82 -9.89 0.42
CA LYS A 21 16.88 -9.97 1.55
C LYS A 21 17.41 -10.93 2.62
N GLN A 22 17.85 -12.12 2.26
CA GLN A 22 18.33 -13.11 3.21
C GLN A 22 19.54 -12.62 4.00
N ARG A 23 20.56 -12.05 3.34
CA ARG A 23 21.72 -11.46 4.02
C ARG A 23 21.33 -10.30 4.94
N LEU A 24 20.34 -9.48 4.53
CA LEU A 24 19.84 -8.41 5.38
C LEU A 24 19.13 -8.96 6.62
N LEU A 25 18.30 -9.99 6.47
CA LEU A 25 17.61 -10.62 7.59
C LEU A 25 18.58 -11.15 8.65
N ASP A 26 19.74 -11.68 8.23
CA ASP A 26 20.77 -12.13 9.19
C ASP A 26 21.34 -10.97 10.01
N ILE A 27 21.61 -9.84 9.37
CA ILE A 27 22.07 -8.62 10.08
C ILE A 27 20.96 -8.05 10.97
N MET A 28 19.72 -8.08 10.49
CA MET A 28 18.57 -7.54 11.24
C MET A 28 18.32 -8.25 12.55
N LYS A 29 18.76 -9.50 12.74
CA LYS A 29 18.61 -10.24 14.00
C LYS A 29 19.16 -9.49 15.22
N ASP A 30 20.19 -8.68 15.03
CA ASP A 30 20.81 -7.90 16.13
C ASP A 30 20.01 -6.63 16.46
N TYR A 31 19.33 -6.04 15.47
CA TYR A 31 18.73 -4.71 15.57
C TYR A 31 17.20 -4.69 15.54
N MET A 32 16.57 -5.75 15.01
CA MET A 32 15.14 -5.77 14.75
C MET A 32 14.48 -7.02 15.34
N ARG A 33 13.19 -6.92 15.57
CA ARG A 33 12.33 -8.05 15.95
C ARG A 33 11.16 -8.16 14.97
N PRO A 34 10.66 -9.39 14.69
CA PRO A 34 9.45 -9.58 13.93
C PRO A 34 8.26 -8.84 14.58
N ASP A 35 7.34 -8.37 13.74
CA ASP A 35 6.02 -7.92 14.15
C ASP A 35 5.23 -9.10 14.79
N GLU A 36 4.30 -8.79 15.67
CA GLU A 36 3.39 -9.78 16.28
C GLU A 36 2.59 -10.61 15.26
N PHE A 37 2.35 -10.06 14.07
CA PHE A 37 1.64 -10.73 12.97
C PHE A 37 2.58 -11.54 12.06
N GLY A 38 3.90 -11.41 12.23
CA GLY A 38 4.91 -12.13 11.45
C GLY A 38 4.73 -11.98 9.93
N HIS A 39 4.55 -13.11 9.26
CA HIS A 39 4.25 -13.19 7.83
C HIS A 39 2.74 -13.01 7.60
N THR A 40 2.36 -12.07 6.74
CA THR A 40 0.95 -11.71 6.53
C THR A 40 0.63 -11.55 5.05
N GLU A 41 -0.40 -12.25 4.59
CA GLU A 41 -1.02 -12.00 3.30
C GLU A 41 -1.85 -10.71 3.37
N ILE A 42 -1.65 -9.80 2.43
CA ILE A 42 -2.37 -8.53 2.35
C ILE A 42 -3.13 -8.46 1.04
N ARG A 43 -4.43 -8.19 1.15
CA ARG A 43 -5.34 -7.98 0.02
C ARG A 43 -5.84 -6.56 -0.02
N ASN A 44 -5.95 -5.98 -1.21
CA ASN A 44 -6.43 -4.62 -1.39
C ASN A 44 -7.31 -4.51 -2.62
N ILE A 45 -8.38 -3.72 -2.52
CA ILE A 45 -9.10 -3.17 -3.66
C ILE A 45 -8.81 -1.68 -3.71
N TYR A 46 -8.22 -1.21 -4.80
CA TYR A 46 -8.05 0.22 -5.05
C TYR A 46 -9.27 0.76 -5.80
N TYR A 47 -9.71 1.94 -5.35
CA TYR A 47 -10.84 2.66 -5.94
C TYR A 47 -10.33 3.88 -6.70
N ASP A 48 -10.88 4.10 -7.89
CA ASP A 48 -10.53 5.23 -8.75
C ASP A 48 -11.75 5.66 -9.57
N THR A 49 -11.66 6.79 -10.24
CA THR A 49 -12.66 7.26 -11.20
C THR A 49 -12.62 6.41 -12.48
N PRO A 50 -13.68 6.42 -13.32
CA PRO A 50 -13.70 5.69 -14.58
C PRO A 50 -12.54 5.98 -15.54
N ASP A 51 -11.99 7.19 -15.47
CA ASP A 51 -10.83 7.65 -16.25
C ASP A 51 -9.50 7.50 -15.51
N PHE A 52 -9.48 6.79 -14.37
CA PHE A 52 -8.29 6.55 -13.54
C PHE A 52 -7.58 7.82 -13.07
N ARG A 53 -8.33 8.86 -12.76
CA ARG A 53 -7.82 10.20 -12.40
C ARG A 53 -6.85 10.17 -11.22
N LEU A 54 -7.13 9.38 -10.18
CA LEU A 54 -6.29 9.34 -8.97
C LEU A 54 -4.90 8.77 -9.25
N VAL A 55 -4.82 7.64 -9.95
CA VAL A 55 -3.54 7.01 -10.27
C VAL A 55 -2.79 7.80 -11.34
N ARG A 56 -3.44 8.27 -12.38
CA ARG A 56 -2.84 9.10 -13.43
C ARG A 56 -2.19 10.33 -12.81
N ARG A 57 -2.96 11.11 -12.04
CA ARG A 57 -2.45 12.27 -11.32
C ARG A 57 -1.31 11.89 -10.37
N SER A 58 -1.39 10.76 -9.66
CA SER A 58 -0.32 10.31 -8.75
C SER A 58 1.00 10.04 -9.47
N ARG A 59 0.99 9.69 -10.76
CA ARG A 59 2.19 9.41 -11.57
C ARG A 59 2.91 10.67 -12.03
N GLU A 60 2.19 11.76 -12.24
CA GLU A 60 2.73 13.08 -12.61
C GLU A 60 3.58 13.72 -11.50
N LYS A 61 3.78 13.03 -10.37
CA LYS A 61 4.50 13.50 -9.18
C LYS A 61 3.99 14.84 -8.64
N PRO A 62 2.67 15.05 -8.51
CA PRO A 62 2.09 16.32 -8.13
C PRO A 62 2.41 16.68 -6.69
N VAL A 63 2.24 17.95 -6.34
CA VAL A 63 2.35 18.44 -4.95
C VAL A 63 1.36 17.74 -4.02
N TYR A 64 0.15 17.42 -4.53
CA TYR A 64 -0.92 16.76 -3.78
C TYR A 64 -1.46 15.54 -4.54
N LYS A 65 -1.55 14.41 -3.86
CA LYS A 65 -2.13 13.17 -4.39
C LYS A 65 -2.85 12.35 -3.33
N GLU A 66 -3.82 11.57 -3.79
CA GLU A 66 -4.69 10.75 -2.95
C GLU A 66 -4.81 9.33 -3.50
N LYS A 67 -5.15 8.40 -2.61
CA LYS A 67 -5.49 7.01 -2.94
C LYS A 67 -6.50 6.49 -1.94
N LEU A 68 -7.55 5.86 -2.44
CA LEU A 68 -8.55 5.15 -1.63
C LEU A 68 -8.41 3.66 -1.87
N ARG A 69 -8.48 2.86 -0.81
CA ARG A 69 -8.52 1.41 -0.89
C ARG A 69 -9.28 0.79 0.25
N VAL A 70 -9.83 -0.39 0.02
CA VAL A 70 -10.27 -1.31 1.06
C VAL A 70 -9.22 -2.41 1.21
N ARG A 71 -8.83 -2.73 2.45
CA ARG A 71 -7.78 -3.69 2.76
C ARG A 71 -8.25 -4.76 3.73
N SER A 72 -7.84 -6.01 3.50
CA SER A 72 -7.89 -7.08 4.49
C SER A 72 -6.50 -7.68 4.74
N TYR A 73 -6.37 -8.33 5.87
CA TYR A 73 -5.24 -9.18 6.23
C TYR A 73 -5.71 -10.62 6.11
N GLY A 74 -5.24 -11.30 5.06
CA GLY A 74 -5.78 -12.56 4.59
C GLY A 74 -7.16 -12.43 3.94
N LYS A 75 -7.76 -13.60 3.58
CA LYS A 75 -9.12 -13.69 3.05
C LYS A 75 -10.12 -13.30 4.14
N PRO A 76 -10.98 -12.28 3.92
CA PRO A 76 -11.92 -11.87 4.95
C PRO A 76 -12.93 -12.98 5.20
N ARG A 77 -13.26 -13.22 6.48
CA ARG A 77 -14.33 -14.13 6.90
C ARG A 77 -15.65 -13.38 6.94
N ALA A 78 -16.77 -14.09 6.90
CA ALA A 78 -18.09 -13.51 7.12
C ALA A 78 -18.11 -12.70 8.43
N GLY A 79 -18.55 -11.44 8.37
CA GLY A 79 -18.49 -10.51 9.50
C GLY A 79 -17.09 -10.03 9.90
N GLY A 80 -16.02 -10.46 9.19
CA GLY A 80 -14.67 -10.06 9.46
C GLY A 80 -14.42 -8.58 9.18
N LYS A 81 -13.52 -7.96 9.95
CA LYS A 81 -13.17 -6.55 9.79
C LYS A 81 -12.22 -6.35 8.62
N VAL A 82 -12.57 -5.39 7.78
CA VAL A 82 -11.69 -4.83 6.76
C VAL A 82 -11.41 -3.36 7.06
N PHE A 83 -10.50 -2.76 6.31
CA PHE A 83 -10.05 -1.39 6.57
C PHE A 83 -10.25 -0.53 5.34
N VAL A 84 -11.04 0.53 5.48
CA VAL A 84 -11.10 1.60 4.48
C VAL A 84 -9.97 2.58 4.78
N GLU A 85 -9.08 2.75 3.81
CA GLU A 85 -7.87 3.56 3.96
C GLU A 85 -7.82 4.66 2.90
N LEU A 86 -7.77 5.91 3.35
CA LEU A 86 -7.50 7.08 2.53
C LEU A 86 -6.08 7.58 2.81
N LYS A 87 -5.22 7.51 1.81
CA LYS A 87 -3.85 8.03 1.88
C LYS A 87 -3.77 9.31 1.07
N LYS A 88 -3.45 10.41 1.73
CA LYS A 88 -3.19 11.72 1.12
C LYS A 88 -1.70 12.02 1.25
N LYS A 89 -1.10 12.60 0.23
CA LYS A 89 0.26 13.12 0.29
C LYS A 89 0.26 14.54 -0.21
N TYR A 90 0.69 15.47 0.65
CA TYR A 90 0.90 16.87 0.30
C TYR A 90 2.39 17.19 0.45
N ARG A 91 3.04 17.61 -0.62
CA ARG A 91 4.50 17.73 -0.70
C ARG A 91 5.15 16.40 -0.28
N SER A 92 5.93 16.39 0.81
CA SER A 92 6.56 15.18 1.35
C SER A 92 5.78 14.53 2.50
N VAL A 93 4.77 15.20 3.06
CA VAL A 93 4.01 14.72 4.22
C VAL A 93 2.91 13.76 3.78
N VAL A 94 2.85 12.61 4.45
CA VAL A 94 1.83 11.58 4.20
C VAL A 94 0.82 11.58 5.34
N TYR A 95 -0.43 11.77 4.99
CA TYR A 95 -1.58 11.65 5.90
C TYR A 95 -2.31 10.34 5.58
N LYS A 96 -2.40 9.45 6.55
CA LYS A 96 -3.15 8.20 6.43
C LYS A 96 -4.36 8.25 7.36
N ARG A 97 -5.54 8.06 6.78
CA ARG A 97 -6.81 7.89 7.49
C ARG A 97 -7.23 6.44 7.33
N ARG A 98 -7.64 5.82 8.42
CA ARG A 98 -8.02 4.40 8.43
C ARG A 98 -9.16 4.18 9.40
N THR A 99 -10.23 3.54 8.92
CA THR A 99 -11.31 3.03 9.76
C THR A 99 -11.50 1.52 9.52
N ALA A 100 -11.93 0.80 10.56
CA ALA A 100 -12.20 -0.63 10.50
C ALA A 100 -13.71 -0.84 10.57
N MET A 101 -14.23 -1.67 9.67
CA MET A 101 -15.66 -2.00 9.61
C MET A 101 -15.88 -3.38 8.98
N PRO A 102 -17.07 -3.98 9.07
CA PRO A 102 -17.42 -5.19 8.33
C PRO A 102 -17.25 -4.99 6.82
N LEU A 103 -16.95 -6.08 6.10
CA LEU A 103 -16.71 -6.03 4.64
C LEU A 103 -17.89 -5.40 3.88
N GLU A 104 -19.12 -5.80 4.21
CA GLU A 104 -20.34 -5.27 3.57
C GLU A 104 -20.49 -3.77 3.75
N ASP A 105 -20.19 -3.26 4.96
CA ASP A 105 -20.26 -1.84 5.25
C ASP A 105 -19.18 -1.06 4.51
N ALA A 106 -17.96 -1.62 4.44
CA ALA A 106 -16.87 -1.03 3.68
C ALA A 106 -17.19 -0.93 2.19
N LEU A 107 -17.73 -1.99 1.59
CA LEU A 107 -18.11 -2.02 0.18
C LEU A 107 -19.29 -1.06 -0.09
N GLY A 108 -20.30 -1.04 0.78
CA GLY A 108 -21.40 -0.09 0.68
C GLY A 108 -20.94 1.37 0.79
N LEU A 109 -20.07 1.68 1.75
CA LEU A 109 -19.51 3.02 1.92
C LEU A 109 -18.77 3.49 0.67
N VAL A 110 -17.85 2.69 0.15
CA VAL A 110 -17.04 3.07 -1.04
C VAL A 110 -17.86 3.09 -2.34
N SER A 111 -19.03 2.42 -2.36
CA SER A 111 -20.02 2.51 -3.45
C SER A 111 -20.92 3.73 -3.34
N GLY A 112 -20.79 4.53 -2.29
CA GLY A 112 -21.50 5.80 -2.11
C GLY A 112 -22.65 5.78 -1.09
N ASP A 113 -22.91 4.66 -0.41
CA ASP A 113 -23.86 4.63 0.71
C ASP A 113 -23.24 5.26 1.95
N LEU A 114 -23.31 6.59 2.00
CA LEU A 114 -22.69 7.38 3.08
C LEU A 114 -23.34 7.17 4.47
N ARG A 115 -24.49 6.49 4.55
CA ARG A 115 -25.11 6.12 5.85
C ARG A 115 -24.26 5.09 6.59
N ARG A 116 -23.39 4.36 5.88
CA ARG A 116 -22.42 3.43 6.44
C ARG A 116 -21.15 4.12 6.96
N ALA A 117 -20.97 5.41 6.70
CA ALA A 117 -19.95 6.21 7.35
C ALA A 117 -20.38 6.45 8.81
N GLY A 118 -19.50 6.11 9.75
CA GLY A 118 -19.72 6.46 11.16
C GLY A 118 -19.46 7.93 11.43
N ASP A 119 -19.53 8.30 12.71
CA ASP A 119 -19.46 9.70 13.17
C ASP A 119 -18.05 10.20 13.45
N SER A 120 -17.04 9.35 13.38
CA SER A 120 -15.66 9.74 13.64
C SER A 120 -15.15 10.74 12.57
N GLN A 121 -14.19 11.57 12.96
CA GLN A 121 -13.55 12.53 12.04
C GLN A 121 -12.98 11.81 10.79
N ILE A 122 -12.38 10.62 10.99
CA ILE A 122 -11.78 9.84 9.89
C ILE A 122 -12.86 9.38 8.90
N GLU A 123 -13.99 8.89 9.39
CA GLU A 123 -15.11 8.42 8.56
C GLU A 123 -15.75 9.56 7.80
N LYS A 124 -15.90 10.74 8.44
CA LYS A 124 -16.37 11.96 7.79
C LYS A 124 -15.42 12.43 6.68
N GLU A 125 -14.09 12.33 6.89
CA GLU A 125 -13.10 12.66 5.86
C GLU A 125 -13.17 11.68 4.67
N ILE A 126 -13.32 10.37 4.93
CA ILE A 126 -13.50 9.35 3.90
C ILE A 126 -14.82 9.56 3.14
N GLY A 127 -15.92 9.80 3.84
CA GLY A 127 -17.23 10.10 3.23
C GLY A 127 -17.20 11.35 2.37
N SER A 128 -16.51 12.40 2.81
CA SER A 128 -16.32 13.64 2.03
C SER A 128 -15.50 13.39 0.76
N PHE A 129 -14.47 12.55 0.84
CA PHE A 129 -13.69 12.13 -0.32
C PHE A 129 -14.55 11.39 -1.35
N ILE A 130 -15.34 10.40 -0.90
CA ILE A 130 -16.24 9.63 -1.77
C ILE A 130 -17.28 10.54 -2.43
N ARG A 131 -17.88 11.44 -1.66
CA ARG A 131 -18.83 12.44 -2.17
C ARG A 131 -18.22 13.37 -3.22
N PHE A 132 -16.97 13.77 -3.03
CA PHE A 132 -16.26 14.66 -3.96
C PHE A 132 -16.03 13.99 -5.33
N TYR A 133 -15.55 12.74 -5.32
CA TYR A 133 -15.26 12.04 -6.58
C TYR A 133 -16.48 11.39 -7.25
N ARG A 134 -17.58 11.17 -6.54
CA ARG A 134 -18.91 10.70 -6.99
C ARG A 134 -18.93 9.37 -7.76
N THR A 135 -17.97 9.13 -8.66
CA THR A 135 -17.93 8.02 -9.63
C THR A 135 -16.84 6.99 -9.31
N LEU A 136 -16.44 6.90 -8.05
CA LEU A 136 -15.44 5.91 -7.63
C LEU A 136 -15.96 4.50 -7.87
N ARG A 137 -15.08 3.66 -8.45
CA ARG A 137 -15.35 2.24 -8.68
C ARG A 137 -14.12 1.40 -8.35
N PRO A 138 -14.29 0.08 -8.10
CA PRO A 138 -13.16 -0.82 -8.00
C PRO A 138 -12.33 -0.75 -9.28
N ALA A 139 -11.03 -0.48 -9.17
CA ALA A 139 -10.13 -0.28 -10.30
C ALA A 139 -9.11 -1.39 -10.44
N ALA A 140 -8.59 -1.90 -9.31
CA ALA A 140 -7.66 -3.02 -9.30
C ALA A 140 -7.69 -3.76 -7.96
N TYR A 141 -7.60 -5.08 -8.02
CA TYR A 141 -7.25 -5.92 -6.89
C TYR A 141 -5.74 -6.08 -6.84
N LEU A 142 -5.16 -6.01 -5.64
CA LEU A 142 -3.75 -6.27 -5.40
C LEU A 142 -3.58 -7.10 -4.14
N SER A 143 -2.79 -8.18 -4.25
CA SER A 143 -2.37 -8.98 -3.11
C SER A 143 -0.85 -9.09 -3.04
N TYR A 144 -0.32 -9.33 -1.85
CA TYR A 144 1.10 -9.59 -1.64
C TYR A 144 1.33 -10.21 -0.25
N GLU A 145 2.42 -10.93 -0.13
CA GLU A 145 2.93 -11.42 1.13
C GLU A 145 3.83 -10.36 1.77
N ARG A 146 3.75 -10.18 3.07
CA ARG A 146 4.53 -9.19 3.82
C ARG A 146 5.14 -9.77 5.07
N ASP A 147 6.45 -9.62 5.19
CA ASP A 147 7.18 -9.74 6.45
C ASP A 147 7.37 -8.34 7.05
N SER A 148 7.13 -8.19 8.34
CA SER A 148 7.23 -6.90 9.05
C SER A 148 8.13 -7.00 10.26
N PHE A 149 9.00 -5.98 10.45
CA PHE A 149 9.95 -5.91 11.54
C PHE A 149 9.96 -4.52 12.17
N PHE A 150 10.15 -4.49 13.50
CA PHE A 150 10.32 -3.28 14.29
C PHE A 150 11.73 -3.23 14.88
N GLY A 151 12.28 -2.02 15.04
CA GLY A 151 13.53 -1.80 15.77
C GLY A 151 13.40 -2.26 17.23
N LYS A 152 14.45 -2.92 17.75
CA LYS A 152 14.50 -3.33 19.17
C LYS A 152 14.56 -2.12 20.09
N ASP A 153 15.42 -1.16 19.77
CA ASP A 153 15.70 0.04 20.55
C ASP A 153 15.04 1.30 19.97
N ASP A 154 14.64 1.26 18.68
CA ASP A 154 13.98 2.35 17.99
C ASP A 154 12.58 1.91 17.51
N GLY A 155 11.57 2.23 18.30
CA GLY A 155 10.19 1.90 18.01
C GLY A 155 9.62 2.58 16.76
N ASP A 156 10.29 3.61 16.24
CA ASP A 156 9.90 4.30 14.99
C ASP A 156 10.48 3.67 13.74
N LEU A 157 11.56 2.86 13.89
CA LEU A 157 12.11 2.10 12.79
C LEU A 157 11.21 0.92 12.46
N ARG A 158 10.74 0.87 11.24
CA ARG A 158 10.00 -0.28 10.69
C ARG A 158 10.52 -0.63 9.32
N ILE A 159 10.82 -1.91 9.12
CA ILE A 159 11.17 -2.48 7.81
C ILE A 159 10.13 -3.52 7.43
N THR A 160 9.65 -3.45 6.19
CA THR A 160 8.73 -4.45 5.64
C THR A 160 9.27 -4.95 4.30
N PHE A 161 9.11 -6.25 4.04
CA PHE A 161 9.41 -6.88 2.77
C PHE A 161 8.10 -7.35 2.14
N ASP A 162 7.85 -6.94 0.91
CA ASP A 162 6.68 -7.33 0.14
C ASP A 162 7.12 -8.19 -1.05
N GLU A 163 6.55 -9.37 -1.15
CA GLU A 163 6.84 -10.38 -2.17
C GLU A 163 5.55 -10.86 -2.83
N LYS A 164 5.67 -11.54 -3.97
CA LYS A 164 4.53 -12.08 -4.72
C LYS A 164 3.43 -11.05 -4.92
N ILE A 165 3.83 -9.87 -5.40
CA ILE A 165 2.89 -8.76 -5.60
C ILE A 165 2.08 -9.04 -6.86
N LEU A 166 0.84 -9.50 -6.69
CA LEU A 166 -0.10 -9.82 -7.76
C LEU A 166 -1.10 -8.68 -7.95
N ALA A 167 -1.51 -8.46 -9.19
CA ALA A 167 -2.56 -7.49 -9.52
C ALA A 167 -3.47 -8.00 -10.64
N ARG A 168 -4.77 -7.65 -10.56
CA ARG A 168 -5.74 -7.91 -11.60
C ARG A 168 -6.82 -6.83 -11.66
N THR A 169 -7.49 -6.72 -12.81
CA THR A 169 -8.58 -5.77 -13.09
C THR A 169 -9.93 -6.44 -13.33
N TYR A 170 -9.99 -7.73 -13.14
CA TYR A 170 -11.19 -8.58 -13.18
C TYR A 170 -11.37 -9.26 -11.82
N ASP A 171 -12.56 -9.78 -11.53
CA ASP A 171 -12.86 -10.43 -10.26
C ASP A 171 -12.28 -9.67 -9.05
N ILE A 172 -12.65 -8.38 -8.96
CA ILE A 172 -12.11 -7.46 -7.95
C ILE A 172 -12.87 -7.65 -6.65
N SER A 173 -12.49 -8.70 -5.90
CA SER A 173 -13.04 -8.98 -4.58
C SER A 173 -11.93 -9.37 -3.59
N LEU A 174 -12.12 -9.06 -2.28
CA LEU A 174 -11.17 -9.44 -1.22
C LEU A 174 -11.29 -10.91 -0.84
N ASP A 175 -12.43 -11.54 -1.08
CA ASP A 175 -12.73 -12.93 -0.74
C ASP A 175 -12.47 -13.92 -1.89
N SER A 176 -12.20 -13.42 -3.11
CA SER A 176 -11.78 -14.27 -4.23
C SER A 176 -10.41 -14.91 -3.99
N ASP A 177 -10.09 -15.94 -4.75
CA ASP A 177 -8.79 -16.60 -4.68
C ASP A 177 -7.66 -15.67 -5.15
N LEU A 178 -6.45 -15.94 -4.67
CA LEU A 178 -5.26 -15.22 -5.10
C LEU A 178 -5.01 -15.44 -6.58
N GLY A 179 -4.60 -14.41 -7.28
CA GLY A 179 -4.30 -14.49 -8.70
C GLY A 179 -4.16 -13.13 -9.34
N GLY A 180 -3.71 -13.14 -10.58
CA GLY A 180 -3.42 -11.96 -11.36
C GLY A 180 -2.01 -11.99 -11.93
N GLU A 181 -1.57 -10.87 -12.49
CA GLU A 181 -0.22 -10.72 -13.01
C GLU A 181 0.74 -10.26 -11.92
N GLU A 182 1.92 -10.84 -11.91
CA GLU A 182 2.99 -10.46 -10.99
C GLU A 182 3.57 -9.10 -11.41
N LEU A 183 3.63 -8.15 -10.46
CA LEU A 183 4.13 -6.80 -10.73
C LEU A 183 5.65 -6.69 -10.69
N LEU A 184 6.31 -7.56 -9.93
CA LEU A 184 7.77 -7.66 -9.85
C LEU A 184 8.25 -8.93 -10.54
N GLY A 185 9.44 -8.88 -11.10
CA GLY A 185 10.07 -10.08 -11.65
C GLY A 185 10.38 -11.14 -10.58
N PRO A 186 10.56 -12.42 -10.97
CA PRO A 186 10.91 -13.48 -10.06
C PRO A 186 12.13 -13.13 -9.20
N GLY A 187 12.11 -13.51 -7.92
CA GLY A 187 13.22 -13.24 -7.00
C GLY A 187 13.43 -11.78 -6.62
N THR A 188 12.48 -10.91 -6.95
CA THR A 188 12.53 -9.48 -6.59
C THR A 188 11.64 -9.20 -5.38
N VAL A 189 12.19 -8.48 -4.41
CA VAL A 189 11.54 -8.12 -3.14
C VAL A 189 11.46 -6.61 -3.02
N LEU A 190 10.29 -6.08 -2.70
CA LEU A 190 10.12 -4.68 -2.37
C LEU A 190 10.31 -4.47 -0.87
N MET A 191 11.39 -3.80 -0.48
CA MET A 191 11.61 -3.36 0.89
C MET A 191 11.09 -1.93 1.08
N GLU A 192 10.33 -1.70 2.16
CA GLU A 192 9.93 -0.35 2.60
C GLU A 192 10.53 -0.11 3.99
N VAL A 193 11.33 0.94 4.12
CA VAL A 193 11.91 1.41 5.39
C VAL A 193 11.14 2.63 5.84
N LYS A 194 10.67 2.62 7.09
CA LYS A 194 10.04 3.76 7.75
C LYS A 194 10.84 4.12 8.99
N CYS A 195 11.23 5.39 9.10
CA CYS A 195 11.96 5.92 10.25
C CYS A 195 11.46 7.33 10.58
N GLY A 196 11.50 7.68 11.84
CA GLY A 196 11.11 9.01 12.32
C GLY A 196 12.21 10.07 12.12
N GLY A 197 13.46 9.63 11.95
CA GLY A 197 14.64 10.47 11.78
C GLY A 197 15.61 9.92 10.74
N ALA A 198 16.89 9.96 11.05
CA ALA A 198 17.94 9.41 10.18
C ALA A 198 17.86 7.88 10.11
N MET A 199 18.20 7.33 8.95
CA MET A 199 18.31 5.88 8.79
C MET A 199 19.48 5.35 9.63
N PRO A 200 19.32 4.23 10.35
CA PRO A 200 20.38 3.65 11.16
C PRO A 200 21.63 3.31 10.35
N LEU A 201 22.82 3.57 10.90
CA LEU A 201 24.09 3.37 10.20
C LEU A 201 24.31 1.92 9.73
N TRP A 202 23.86 0.93 10.53
CA TRP A 202 23.99 -0.47 10.16
C TRP A 202 23.24 -0.77 8.83
N LEU A 203 22.07 -0.18 8.65
CA LEU A 203 21.26 -0.35 7.44
C LEU A 203 21.89 0.42 6.26
N VAL A 204 22.35 1.66 6.48
CA VAL A 204 23.04 2.44 5.46
C VAL A 204 24.28 1.71 4.95
N ARG A 205 25.11 1.16 5.87
CA ARG A 205 26.30 0.38 5.51
C ARG A 205 25.97 -0.85 4.68
N TYR A 206 24.91 -1.58 5.06
CA TYR A 206 24.44 -2.73 4.30
C TYR A 206 24.01 -2.32 2.89
N LEU A 207 23.12 -1.34 2.76
CA LEU A 207 22.61 -0.87 1.47
C LEU A 207 23.73 -0.42 0.55
N SER A 208 24.72 0.33 1.08
CA SER A 208 25.88 0.79 0.32
C SER A 208 26.77 -0.35 -0.15
N ARG A 209 27.05 -1.33 0.72
CA ARG A 209 27.88 -2.50 0.38
C ARG A 209 27.25 -3.36 -0.69
N GLU A 210 25.95 -3.55 -0.64
CA GLU A 210 25.19 -4.36 -1.58
C GLU A 210 24.74 -3.58 -2.84
N HIS A 211 25.14 -2.31 -2.97
CA HIS A 211 24.74 -1.42 -4.07
C HIS A 211 23.21 -1.30 -4.25
N ILE A 212 22.46 -1.28 -3.14
CA ILE A 212 21.01 -1.17 -3.13
C ILE A 212 20.63 0.31 -3.05
N TYR A 213 19.99 0.81 -4.10
CA TYR A 213 19.61 2.22 -4.21
C TYR A 213 18.14 2.44 -3.97
N GLN A 214 17.80 3.64 -3.49
CA GLN A 214 16.42 4.06 -3.33
C GLN A 214 15.69 4.03 -4.66
N THR A 215 14.44 3.54 -4.61
CA THR A 215 13.56 3.47 -5.77
C THR A 215 12.21 4.12 -5.53
N SER A 216 11.50 4.41 -6.61
CA SER A 216 10.13 4.89 -6.59
C SER A 216 9.22 3.79 -7.11
N PHE A 217 8.51 3.11 -6.22
CA PHE A 217 7.59 2.04 -6.59
C PHE A 217 6.22 2.29 -5.98
N SER A 218 5.19 2.23 -6.80
CA SER A 218 3.80 2.32 -6.36
C SER A 218 3.02 1.12 -6.87
N LYS A 219 2.69 0.16 -5.99
CA LYS A 219 1.95 -1.06 -6.37
C LYS A 219 0.75 -0.79 -7.29
N TYR A 220 -0.11 0.19 -6.94
CA TYR A 220 -1.23 0.56 -7.79
C TYR A 220 -0.82 1.32 -9.06
N GLY A 221 0.28 2.09 -9.01
CA GLY A 221 0.82 2.75 -10.20
C GLY A 221 1.35 1.74 -11.23
N GLU A 222 2.07 0.71 -10.78
CA GLU A 222 2.57 -0.37 -11.64
C GLU A 222 1.43 -1.22 -12.20
N ALA A 223 0.44 -1.57 -11.36
CA ALA A 223 -0.76 -2.27 -11.81
C ALA A 223 -1.50 -1.50 -12.91
N TYR A 224 -1.68 -0.18 -12.73
CA TYR A 224 -2.30 0.67 -13.75
C TYR A 224 -1.50 0.65 -15.05
N GLU A 225 -0.18 0.81 -14.99
CA GLU A 225 0.65 0.83 -16.18
C GLU A 225 0.62 -0.49 -16.93
N LYS A 226 0.84 -1.59 -16.19
CA LYS A 226 0.96 -2.92 -16.77
C LYS A 226 -0.36 -3.44 -17.31
N LEU A 227 -1.45 -3.30 -16.55
CA LEU A 227 -2.73 -3.96 -16.85
C LEU A 227 -3.76 -3.09 -17.54
N ILE A 228 -3.67 -1.76 -17.42
CA ILE A 228 -4.69 -0.85 -17.92
C ILE A 228 -4.12 -0.01 -19.06
N PHE A 229 -3.11 0.79 -18.78
CA PHE A 229 -2.57 1.77 -19.73
C PHE A 229 -1.95 1.10 -20.97
N ASN A 230 -1.12 0.07 -20.79
CA ASN A 230 -0.51 -0.64 -21.92
C ASN A 230 -1.53 -1.46 -22.71
N CYS A 231 -2.58 -2.00 -22.08
CA CYS A 231 -3.68 -2.65 -22.76
C CYS A 231 -4.51 -1.68 -23.61
N GLU A 232 -4.75 -0.46 -23.13
CA GLU A 232 -5.45 0.58 -23.90
C GLU A 232 -4.63 1.06 -25.10
N LEU A 233 -3.32 1.21 -24.95
CA LEU A 233 -2.40 1.57 -26.05
C LEU A 233 -2.33 0.46 -27.11
N GLY A 234 -2.32 -0.80 -26.68
CA GLY A 234 -2.38 -1.95 -27.59
C GLY A 234 -3.66 -1.96 -28.42
N ARG A 235 -4.81 -1.73 -27.80
CA ARG A 235 -6.11 -1.63 -28.52
C ARG A 235 -6.16 -0.47 -29.51
N LYS A 236 -5.56 0.68 -29.21
CA LYS A 236 -5.52 1.84 -30.13
C LYS A 236 -4.58 1.66 -31.32
N LYS A 237 -3.64 0.73 -31.27
CA LYS A 237 -2.75 0.42 -32.41
C LYS A 237 -3.40 -0.51 -33.47
N TYR A 238 -4.46 -1.19 -33.12
CA TYR A 238 -5.16 -2.17 -33.98
C TYR A 238 -6.62 -1.77 -34.30
N ALA A 239 -7.04 -0.58 -33.91
CA ALA A 239 -8.31 0.04 -34.25
C ALA A 239 -8.11 1.20 -35.24
#